data_44f6de6abc92ac1ad0d64b4cd22a76f5
#
_entry.id   44f6de6abc92ac1ad0d64b4cd22a76f5
#
_cell.length_a   1.000
_cell.length_b   1.000
_cell.length_c   1.000
_cell.angle_alpha   90.00
_cell.angle_beta   90.00
_cell.angle_gamma   90.00
#
_symmetry.space_group_name_H-M   'P 1'
#
loop_
_entity.id
_entity.type
_entity.pdbx_description
1 polymer ?
#
loop_
_entity_poly.entity_id
_entity_poly.type
_entity_poly.pdbx_seq_one_letter_code
_entity_poly.pdbx_strand_id
1 'polypeptide(L)'
;MEASTSPKPSRSGARKARSDTEAAPNVGYIEEIQGVVIEAVFHDKLPEINHAITVPRASGAEEAEGVSSDADVLLVCEVQQHLGDNRVRAVAMDSTDGLARGAQMTDTGGPITVPVGTATLGRIFNVLGETIDEGEPLPADTERRGIHQLAPRVEDLTPTTEMFETGIKVVDLLAPYAKGGKVGLFGGAGVGKTVLIQELIHNLAKEHGGLSAFCGVGERSREGNDLWL
;
A
#
# COMPACT_ATOMS: atom_id res chain seq x y z
N MET A 1 -40.06 16.82 54.83
CA MET A 1 -38.67 17.38 54.79
C MET A 1 -38.00 16.84 53.55
N GLU A 2 -38.16 17.56 52.44
CA GLU A 2 -37.60 17.21 51.14
C GLU A 2 -36.25 17.94 50.99
N ALA A 3 -35.21 17.21 50.75
CA ALA A 3 -33.88 17.76 50.45
C ALA A 3 -33.67 17.80 48.93
N SER A 4 -33.78 19.01 48.39
CA SER A 4 -33.43 19.38 47.02
C SER A 4 -31.93 19.25 46.77
N THR A 5 -31.52 18.37 45.89
CA THR A 5 -30.13 18.32 45.36
C THR A 5 -30.08 18.86 43.94
N SER A 6 -29.49 20.06 43.80
CA SER A 6 -29.21 20.69 42.53
C SER A 6 -28.09 19.95 41.76
N PRO A 7 -28.14 19.81 40.43
CA PRO A 7 -27.07 19.24 39.65
C PRO A 7 -25.96 20.30 39.36
N LYS A 8 -24.71 19.90 39.51
CA LYS A 8 -23.53 20.68 39.13
C LYS A 8 -23.46 20.81 37.59
N PRO A 9 -23.00 21.98 37.07
CA PRO A 9 -22.82 22.15 35.64
C PRO A 9 -21.56 21.39 35.15
N SER A 10 -21.74 20.62 34.09
CA SER A 10 -20.67 19.97 33.35
C SER A 10 -19.84 21.01 32.60
N ARG A 11 -18.53 21.06 32.87
CA ARG A 11 -17.57 21.83 32.09
C ARG A 11 -17.42 21.18 30.72
N SER A 12 -18.06 21.74 29.69
CA SER A 12 -17.74 21.44 28.29
C SER A 12 -16.40 22.07 27.98
N GLY A 13 -15.34 21.23 27.92
CA GLY A 13 -14.06 21.60 27.38
C GLY A 13 -14.19 21.82 25.88
N ALA A 14 -14.29 23.06 25.47
CA ALA A 14 -14.15 23.45 24.06
C ALA A 14 -12.76 22.99 23.59
N ARG A 15 -12.72 21.92 22.82
CA ARG A 15 -11.55 21.46 22.08
C ARG A 15 -11.30 22.51 21.00
N LYS A 16 -10.33 23.39 21.27
CA LYS A 16 -9.82 24.39 20.30
C LYS A 16 -9.45 23.64 19.02
N ALA A 17 -10.19 23.88 17.94
CA ALA A 17 -9.79 23.47 16.60
C ALA A 17 -8.36 24.02 16.37
N ARG A 18 -7.40 23.13 16.18
CA ARG A 18 -6.10 23.49 15.66
C ARG A 18 -6.35 23.99 14.24
N SER A 19 -6.09 25.26 14.01
CA SER A 19 -5.95 25.81 12.69
C SER A 19 -4.83 25.03 11.99
N ASP A 20 -5.15 24.31 10.92
CA ASP A 20 -4.17 23.77 9.99
C ASP A 20 -3.45 24.94 9.34
N THR A 21 -2.38 25.38 9.99
CA THR A 21 -1.36 26.16 9.32
C THR A 21 -0.65 25.16 8.43
N GLU A 22 -0.78 25.26 7.12
CA GLU A 22 0.01 24.53 6.15
C GLU A 22 1.48 24.74 6.54
N ALA A 23 2.07 23.73 7.18
CA ALA A 23 3.48 23.73 7.47
C ALA A 23 4.23 23.73 6.14
N ALA A 24 5.26 24.56 6.01
CA ALA A 24 6.10 24.57 4.82
C ALA A 24 6.57 23.12 4.52
N PRO A 25 6.57 22.71 3.24
CA PRO A 25 6.96 21.36 2.86
C PRO A 25 8.39 21.07 3.34
N ASN A 26 8.57 19.91 3.97
CA ASN A 26 9.89 19.45 4.38
C ASN A 26 10.66 18.97 3.14
N VAL A 27 11.71 19.68 2.79
CA VAL A 27 12.44 19.52 1.53
C VAL A 27 13.85 18.99 1.77
N GLY A 28 14.23 18.00 0.96
CA GLY A 28 15.58 17.46 0.90
C GLY A 28 16.12 17.45 -0.54
N TYR A 29 17.34 16.97 -0.69
CA TYR A 29 18.03 16.90 -1.98
C TYR A 29 18.70 15.56 -2.16
N ILE A 30 18.64 15.02 -3.37
CA ILE A 30 19.31 13.77 -3.73
C ILE A 30 20.83 13.94 -3.66
N GLU A 31 21.49 13.09 -2.88
CA GLU A 31 22.95 13.05 -2.79
C GLU A 31 23.56 11.95 -3.68
N GLU A 32 22.95 10.78 -3.69
CA GLU A 32 23.41 9.62 -4.45
C GLU A 32 22.23 8.80 -4.98
N ILE A 33 22.44 8.18 -6.15
CA ILE A 33 21.46 7.28 -6.80
C ILE A 33 22.20 6.00 -7.17
N GLN A 34 21.74 4.86 -6.66
CA GLN A 34 22.26 3.52 -6.97
C GLN A 34 21.11 2.60 -7.40
N GLY A 35 20.81 2.58 -8.69
CA GLY A 35 19.63 1.88 -9.20
C GLY A 35 18.37 2.47 -8.60
N VAL A 36 17.56 1.67 -7.91
CA VAL A 36 16.35 2.12 -7.23
C VAL A 36 16.58 2.67 -5.81
N VAL A 37 17.81 2.61 -5.31
CA VAL A 37 18.17 3.15 -3.99
C VAL A 37 18.63 4.59 -4.12
N ILE A 38 18.03 5.48 -3.36
CA ILE A 38 18.33 6.91 -3.36
C ILE A 38 18.77 7.32 -1.96
N GLU A 39 19.88 8.05 -1.86
CA GLU A 39 20.29 8.73 -0.64
C GLU A 39 20.01 10.22 -0.77
N ALA A 40 19.35 10.77 0.25
CA ALA A 40 18.95 12.17 0.27
C ALA A 40 19.27 12.83 1.61
N VAL A 41 19.54 14.14 1.57
CA VAL A 41 19.82 14.97 2.72
C VAL A 41 18.63 15.90 3.01
N PHE A 42 18.17 15.91 4.27
CA PHE A 42 17.11 16.77 4.77
C PHE A 42 17.69 17.64 5.89
N HIS A 43 17.80 18.95 5.65
CA HIS A 43 18.45 19.86 6.60
C HIS A 43 17.54 20.28 7.77
N ASP A 44 16.24 20.44 7.51
CA ASP A 44 15.30 20.96 8.50
C ASP A 44 14.77 19.86 9.42
N LYS A 45 14.13 18.84 8.85
CA LYS A 45 13.56 17.73 9.59
C LYS A 45 13.82 16.43 8.83
N LEU A 46 14.37 15.45 9.55
CA LEU A 46 14.57 14.11 8.97
C LEU A 46 13.20 13.41 8.81
N PRO A 47 12.82 12.94 7.60
CA PRO A 47 11.62 12.14 7.41
C PRO A 47 11.66 10.87 8.26
N GLU A 48 10.52 10.44 8.77
CA GLU A 48 10.44 9.20 9.54
C GLU A 48 10.61 7.98 8.62
N ILE A 49 11.01 6.85 9.20
CA ILE A 49 11.08 5.57 8.47
C ILE A 49 9.67 5.23 7.98
N ASN A 50 9.56 4.69 6.76
CA ASN A 50 8.33 4.42 6.01
C ASN A 50 7.57 5.66 5.50
N HIS A 51 8.07 6.89 5.70
CA HIS A 51 7.49 8.03 5.01
C HIS A 51 7.67 7.94 3.49
N ALA A 52 6.67 8.39 2.77
CA ALA A 52 6.74 8.59 1.34
C ALA A 52 7.42 9.95 1.04
N ILE A 53 8.36 9.93 0.12
CA ILE A 53 9.04 11.12 -0.40
C ILE A 53 8.76 11.19 -1.88
N THR A 54 8.45 12.38 -2.39
CA THR A 54 8.18 12.61 -3.81
C THR A 54 9.30 13.38 -4.48
N VAL A 55 9.62 13.01 -5.72
CA VAL A 55 10.61 13.68 -6.57
C VAL A 55 9.95 14.03 -7.89
N PRO A 56 9.94 15.31 -8.32
CA PRO A 56 9.47 15.65 -9.65
C PRO A 56 10.42 15.09 -10.71
N ARG A 57 9.90 14.38 -11.69
CA ARG A 57 10.65 13.97 -12.87
C ARG A 57 10.58 15.09 -13.91
N ALA A 58 11.73 15.48 -14.46
CA ALA A 58 11.74 16.30 -15.66
C ALA A 58 11.12 15.45 -16.80
N SER A 59 10.07 15.96 -17.43
CA SER A 59 9.41 15.34 -18.59
C SER A 59 10.40 15.30 -19.77
N GLY A 60 11.12 14.20 -19.85
CA GLY A 60 12.15 13.95 -20.88
C GLY A 60 12.34 12.46 -21.18
N ALA A 61 11.67 11.57 -20.46
CA ALA A 61 11.62 10.15 -20.78
C ALA A 61 10.36 9.88 -21.59
N GLU A 62 10.55 9.31 -22.75
CA GLU A 62 9.61 8.93 -23.81
C GLU A 62 8.15 8.84 -23.38
N GLU A 63 7.31 9.64 -24.08
CA GLU A 63 5.84 9.59 -24.00
C GLU A 63 5.37 8.15 -24.19
N ALA A 64 5.03 7.47 -23.10
CA ALA A 64 4.14 6.34 -23.18
C ALA A 64 2.79 6.90 -23.66
N GLU A 65 2.39 6.55 -24.88
CA GLU A 65 1.17 6.99 -25.52
C GLU A 65 -0.02 6.82 -24.56
N GLY A 66 -0.58 7.94 -24.09
CA GLY A 66 -1.85 7.94 -23.36
C GLY A 66 -1.92 8.73 -22.05
N VAL A 67 -0.83 9.32 -21.56
CA VAL A 67 -0.86 10.17 -20.35
C VAL A 67 -0.81 11.65 -20.77
N SER A 68 -1.82 12.42 -20.35
CA SER A 68 -1.92 13.86 -20.61
C SER A 68 -0.69 14.59 -20.09
N SER A 69 -0.07 15.40 -20.95
CA SER A 69 1.20 16.09 -20.86
C SER A 69 1.31 17.25 -19.86
N ASP A 70 0.53 17.30 -18.78
CA ASP A 70 0.48 18.47 -17.88
C ASP A 70 0.54 18.16 -16.36
N ALA A 71 0.80 16.91 -15.97
CA ALA A 71 1.09 16.58 -14.59
C ALA A 71 2.58 16.18 -14.49
N ASP A 72 3.37 16.90 -13.71
CA ASP A 72 4.70 16.48 -13.31
C ASP A 72 4.61 15.05 -12.78
N VAL A 73 5.18 14.08 -13.49
CA VAL A 73 5.18 12.68 -13.06
C VAL A 73 6.06 12.61 -11.81
N LEU A 74 5.43 12.48 -10.66
CA LEU A 74 6.12 12.37 -9.38
C LEU A 74 6.62 10.94 -9.19
N LEU A 75 7.92 10.78 -9.02
CA LEU A 75 8.46 9.52 -8.50
C LEU A 75 8.24 9.47 -7.00
N VAL A 76 7.59 8.40 -6.52
CA VAL A 76 7.44 8.15 -5.09
C VAL A 76 8.54 7.21 -4.60
N CYS A 77 9.17 7.58 -3.49
CA CYS A 77 10.19 6.79 -2.81
C CYS A 77 9.76 6.57 -1.35
N GLU A 78 10.15 5.46 -0.76
CA GLU A 78 9.89 5.18 0.66
C GLU A 78 11.19 5.20 1.46
N VAL A 79 11.19 5.91 2.59
CA VAL A 79 12.32 5.97 3.52
C VAL A 79 12.48 4.63 4.21
N GLN A 80 13.64 3.99 4.02
CA GLN A 80 13.95 2.69 4.61
C GLN A 80 14.92 2.79 5.79
N GLN A 81 15.80 3.77 5.80
CA GLN A 81 16.87 3.86 6.80
C GLN A 81 17.33 5.30 7.02
N HIS A 82 17.66 5.62 8.26
CA HIS A 82 18.45 6.81 8.61
C HIS A 82 19.94 6.46 8.63
N LEU A 83 20.76 7.24 7.93
CA LEU A 83 22.20 7.00 7.80
C LEU A 83 23.04 7.85 8.77
N GLY A 84 22.42 8.80 9.48
CA GLY A 84 23.10 9.83 10.22
C GLY A 84 23.36 11.09 9.37
N ASP A 85 23.87 12.15 9.98
CA ASP A 85 24.21 13.42 9.32
C ASP A 85 23.08 13.98 8.43
N ASN A 86 21.83 13.93 8.92
CA ASN A 86 20.63 14.34 8.22
C ASN A 86 20.35 13.60 6.91
N ARG A 87 20.91 12.40 6.73
CA ARG A 87 20.74 11.58 5.54
C ARG A 87 19.76 10.44 5.77
N VAL A 88 18.95 10.21 4.74
CA VAL A 88 18.04 9.07 4.64
C VAL A 88 18.38 8.24 3.41
N ARG A 89 18.13 6.94 3.52
CA ARG A 89 18.10 6.03 2.38
C ARG A 89 16.67 5.69 2.08
N ALA A 90 16.27 5.91 0.84
CA ALA A 90 14.93 5.63 0.33
C ALA A 90 15.00 4.68 -0.86
N VAL A 91 13.92 3.95 -1.08
CA VAL A 91 13.75 3.06 -2.24
C VAL A 91 12.67 3.63 -3.15
N ALA A 92 13.01 3.81 -4.41
CA ALA A 92 12.07 4.27 -5.43
C ALA A 92 11.06 3.17 -5.78
N MET A 93 9.79 3.54 -5.93
CA MET A 93 8.71 2.62 -6.28
C MET A 93 8.58 2.39 -7.79
N ASP A 94 9.37 3.12 -8.58
CA ASP A 94 9.44 3.01 -10.03
C ASP A 94 10.86 3.33 -10.52
N SER A 95 11.11 3.33 -11.86
CA SER A 95 12.42 3.63 -12.44
C SER A 95 12.94 4.99 -11.96
N THR A 96 14.23 5.04 -11.71
CA THR A 96 14.98 6.27 -11.37
C THR A 96 15.61 6.95 -12.58
N ASP A 97 15.28 6.48 -13.79
CA ASP A 97 15.82 7.07 -15.03
C ASP A 97 15.46 8.55 -15.13
N GLY A 98 16.41 9.36 -15.55
CA GLY A 98 16.26 10.80 -15.66
C GLY A 98 16.40 11.60 -14.37
N LEU A 99 16.57 10.95 -13.20
CA LEU A 99 16.88 11.67 -11.97
C LEU A 99 18.33 12.16 -11.95
N ALA A 100 18.49 13.37 -11.40
CA ALA A 100 19.82 13.95 -11.22
C ALA A 100 20.16 14.10 -9.73
N ARG A 101 21.45 13.99 -9.42
CA ARG A 101 21.98 14.41 -8.12
C ARG A 101 21.65 15.91 -7.88
N GLY A 102 21.24 16.24 -6.69
CA GLY A 102 20.81 17.58 -6.32
C GLY A 102 19.35 17.87 -6.65
N ALA A 103 18.59 16.93 -7.25
CA ALA A 103 17.16 17.11 -7.44
C ALA A 103 16.45 17.20 -6.09
N GLN A 104 15.42 18.03 -6.05
CA GLN A 104 14.64 18.29 -4.85
C GLN A 104 13.70 17.11 -4.55
N MET A 105 13.63 16.71 -3.28
CA MET A 105 12.69 15.72 -2.76
C MET A 105 11.79 16.38 -1.71
N THR A 106 10.52 15.98 -1.67
CA THR A 106 9.57 16.51 -0.69
C THR A 106 9.01 15.36 0.16
N ASP A 107 9.13 15.49 1.48
CA ASP A 107 8.49 14.56 2.43
C ASP A 107 6.98 14.82 2.47
N THR A 108 6.19 13.79 2.24
CA THR A 108 4.72 13.88 2.28
C THR A 108 4.16 13.92 3.70
N GLY A 109 5.02 13.69 4.72
CA GLY A 109 4.65 13.67 6.13
C GLY A 109 3.93 12.38 6.58
N GLY A 110 3.91 11.34 5.76
CA GLY A 110 3.29 10.08 6.08
C GLY A 110 3.70 8.92 5.15
N PRO A 111 3.24 7.70 5.43
CA PRO A 111 3.54 6.55 4.59
C PRO A 111 2.75 6.58 3.28
N ILE A 112 3.16 5.72 2.34
CA ILE A 112 2.36 5.43 1.14
C ILE A 112 0.97 4.95 1.57
N THR A 113 -0.07 5.49 0.92
CA THR A 113 -1.46 5.11 1.19
C THR A 113 -2.08 4.46 -0.04
N VAL A 114 -2.97 3.50 0.19
CA VAL A 114 -3.72 2.81 -0.86
C VAL A 114 -5.22 2.93 -0.62
N PRO A 115 -6.05 2.92 -1.66
CA PRO A 115 -7.49 2.94 -1.50
C PRO A 115 -7.97 1.63 -0.86
N VAL A 116 -9.02 1.72 -0.05
CA VAL A 116 -9.65 0.57 0.62
C VAL A 116 -11.17 0.64 0.51
N GLY A 117 -11.83 -0.47 0.78
CA GLY A 117 -13.29 -0.56 0.77
C GLY A 117 -13.86 -1.20 -0.50
N THR A 118 -15.20 -1.18 -0.62
CA THR A 118 -15.92 -1.88 -1.70
C THR A 118 -15.64 -1.33 -3.09
N ALA A 119 -15.24 -0.06 -3.21
CA ALA A 119 -14.89 0.57 -4.47
C ALA A 119 -13.63 -0.05 -5.13
N THR A 120 -12.84 -0.82 -4.37
CA THR A 120 -11.62 -1.47 -4.88
C THR A 120 -11.88 -2.86 -5.46
N LEU A 121 -13.09 -3.39 -5.32
CA LEU A 121 -13.42 -4.75 -5.79
C LEU A 121 -13.46 -4.79 -7.32
N GLY A 122 -12.86 -5.84 -7.90
CA GLY A 122 -12.79 -6.03 -9.34
C GLY A 122 -11.85 -5.07 -10.06
N ARG A 123 -10.96 -4.37 -9.34
CA ARG A 123 -10.04 -3.38 -9.88
C ARG A 123 -8.60 -3.86 -9.81
N ILE A 124 -7.77 -3.33 -10.71
CA ILE A 124 -6.31 -3.56 -10.73
C ILE A 124 -5.59 -2.28 -10.31
N PHE A 125 -4.63 -2.43 -9.42
CA PHE A 125 -3.85 -1.31 -8.86
C PHE A 125 -2.36 -1.52 -9.06
N ASN A 126 -1.64 -0.41 -9.21
CA ASN A 126 -0.19 -0.40 -9.05
C ASN A 126 0.20 -0.36 -7.56
N VAL A 127 1.50 -0.33 -7.28
CA VAL A 127 2.04 -0.30 -5.89
C VAL A 127 1.69 0.97 -5.12
N LEU A 128 1.29 2.02 -5.80
CA LEU A 128 0.87 3.30 -5.20
C LEU A 128 -0.66 3.37 -4.97
N GLY A 129 -1.39 2.30 -5.33
CA GLY A 129 -2.83 2.26 -5.24
C GLY A 129 -3.54 3.12 -6.28
N GLU A 130 -2.92 3.31 -7.44
CA GLU A 130 -3.55 3.91 -8.61
C GLU A 130 -4.14 2.83 -9.50
N THR A 131 -5.31 3.07 -10.06
CA THR A 131 -5.96 2.12 -10.95
C THR A 131 -5.25 2.06 -12.31
N ILE A 132 -4.97 0.84 -12.78
CA ILE A 132 -4.29 0.59 -14.06
C ILE A 132 -5.13 -0.28 -15.02
N ASP A 133 -6.40 -0.45 -14.72
CA ASP A 133 -7.35 -1.28 -15.47
C ASP A 133 -8.15 -0.51 -16.53
N GLU A 134 -7.76 0.74 -16.84
CA GLU A 134 -8.44 1.63 -17.79
C GLU A 134 -9.94 1.85 -17.47
N GLY A 135 -10.39 1.47 -16.28
CA GLY A 135 -11.73 1.69 -15.80
C GLY A 135 -11.99 3.12 -15.33
N GLU A 136 -13.23 3.40 -14.91
CA GLU A 136 -13.57 4.71 -14.35
C GLU A 136 -12.71 5.01 -13.10
N PRO A 137 -12.33 6.27 -12.89
CA PRO A 137 -11.62 6.67 -11.69
C PRO A 137 -12.40 6.29 -10.41
N LEU A 138 -11.68 5.97 -9.35
CA LEU A 138 -12.31 5.76 -8.05
C LEU A 138 -13.00 7.04 -7.56
N PRO A 139 -14.11 6.92 -6.80
CA PRO A 139 -14.74 8.08 -6.16
C PRO A 139 -13.72 8.89 -5.33
N ALA A 140 -13.81 10.22 -5.41
CA ALA A 140 -12.87 11.10 -4.71
C ALA A 140 -12.88 10.97 -3.18
N ASP A 141 -13.98 10.46 -2.63
CA ASP A 141 -14.19 10.20 -1.20
C ASP A 141 -13.76 8.78 -0.77
N THR A 142 -13.12 8.00 -1.66
CA THR A 142 -12.64 6.66 -1.33
C THR A 142 -11.65 6.72 -0.18
N GLU A 143 -11.93 5.96 0.90
CA GLU A 143 -11.03 5.86 2.04
C GLU A 143 -9.65 5.34 1.60
N ARG A 144 -8.58 5.95 2.12
CA ARG A 144 -7.21 5.49 1.90
C ARG A 144 -6.56 5.15 3.23
N ARG A 145 -5.73 4.10 3.23
CA ARG A 145 -4.97 3.67 4.41
C ARG A 145 -3.50 3.54 4.10
N GLY A 146 -2.66 3.84 5.09
CA GLY A 146 -1.23 3.58 5.01
C GLY A 146 -0.94 2.08 4.85
N ILE A 147 0.04 1.74 4.02
CA ILE A 147 0.41 0.34 3.75
C ILE A 147 1.07 -0.34 4.97
N HIS A 148 1.68 0.45 5.87
CA HIS A 148 2.30 -0.04 7.09
C HIS A 148 1.29 -0.10 8.22
N GLN A 149 0.89 -1.32 8.59
CA GLN A 149 -0.04 -1.61 9.67
C GLN A 149 0.64 -2.47 10.73
N LEU A 150 0.29 -2.22 12.00
CA LEU A 150 0.74 -3.07 13.09
C LEU A 150 0.08 -4.45 12.99
N ALA A 151 0.83 -5.49 13.35
CA ALA A 151 0.25 -6.84 13.46
C ALA A 151 -0.82 -6.87 14.56
N PRO A 152 -1.86 -7.73 14.41
CA PRO A 152 -2.83 -7.97 15.46
C PRO A 152 -2.14 -8.42 16.76
N ARG A 153 -2.70 -8.05 17.91
CA ARG A 153 -2.20 -8.54 19.19
C ARG A 153 -2.42 -10.04 19.31
N VAL A 154 -1.56 -10.71 20.05
CA VAL A 154 -1.72 -12.16 20.31
C VAL A 154 -3.07 -12.46 20.96
N GLU A 155 -3.57 -11.55 21.79
CA GLU A 155 -4.87 -11.64 22.49
C GLU A 155 -6.06 -11.61 21.51
N ASP A 156 -5.90 -10.96 20.35
CA ASP A 156 -6.93 -10.83 19.31
C ASP A 156 -6.92 -12.03 18.34
N LEU A 157 -5.95 -12.94 18.46
CA LEU A 157 -5.84 -14.12 17.63
C LEU A 157 -6.72 -15.24 18.21
N THR A 158 -7.65 -15.73 17.40
CA THR A 158 -8.44 -16.90 17.75
C THR A 158 -7.67 -18.16 17.34
N PRO A 159 -7.20 -19.00 18.28
CA PRO A 159 -6.54 -20.25 17.94
C PRO A 159 -7.59 -21.25 17.45
N THR A 160 -7.92 -21.22 16.17
CA THR A 160 -8.79 -22.21 15.54
C THR A 160 -7.98 -23.22 14.76
N THR A 161 -8.31 -24.50 14.91
CA THR A 161 -7.78 -25.62 14.12
C THR A 161 -8.80 -26.09 13.08
N GLU A 162 -9.70 -25.21 12.66
CA GLU A 162 -10.68 -25.52 11.64
C GLU A 162 -10.02 -25.68 10.27
N MET A 163 -10.41 -26.71 9.55
CA MET A 163 -9.98 -26.95 8.18
C MET A 163 -10.68 -25.96 7.25
N PHE A 164 -9.92 -25.40 6.31
CA PHE A 164 -10.43 -24.62 5.19
C PHE A 164 -10.64 -25.56 4.01
N GLU A 165 -11.90 -25.82 3.67
CA GLU A 165 -12.25 -26.66 2.52
C GLU A 165 -12.00 -25.90 1.22
N THR A 166 -11.03 -26.37 0.44
CA THR A 166 -10.62 -25.70 -0.81
C THR A 166 -11.45 -26.16 -2.02
N GLY A 167 -12.17 -27.28 -1.91
CA GLY A 167 -12.85 -27.94 -3.01
C GLY A 167 -11.92 -28.73 -3.93
N ILE A 168 -10.63 -28.73 -3.67
CA ILE A 168 -9.61 -29.45 -4.44
C ILE A 168 -9.29 -30.73 -3.70
N LYS A 169 -9.80 -31.86 -4.19
CA LYS A 169 -9.74 -33.16 -3.50
C LYS A 169 -8.36 -33.58 -3.01
N VAL A 170 -7.33 -33.35 -3.81
CA VAL A 170 -5.96 -33.72 -3.43
C VAL A 170 -5.43 -32.84 -2.29
N VAL A 171 -5.80 -31.57 -2.24
CA VAL A 171 -5.42 -30.67 -1.16
C VAL A 171 -6.18 -31.04 0.10
N ASP A 172 -7.49 -31.14 0.03
CA ASP A 172 -8.35 -31.38 1.19
C ASP A 172 -8.09 -32.74 1.87
N LEU A 173 -7.71 -33.75 1.08
CA LEU A 173 -7.46 -35.09 1.60
C LEU A 173 -6.01 -35.33 2.07
N LEU A 174 -5.02 -34.77 1.37
CA LEU A 174 -3.60 -35.07 1.61
C LEU A 174 -2.83 -33.96 2.32
N ALA A 175 -3.24 -32.71 2.14
CA ALA A 175 -2.57 -31.54 2.72
C ALA A 175 -3.57 -30.44 3.07
N PRO A 176 -4.53 -30.70 3.98
CA PRO A 176 -5.60 -29.76 4.28
C PRO A 176 -5.07 -28.42 4.81
N TYR A 177 -5.69 -27.34 4.39
CA TYR A 177 -5.35 -25.99 4.83
C TYR A 177 -6.11 -25.65 6.11
N ALA A 178 -5.44 -24.97 7.03
CA ALA A 178 -6.08 -24.42 8.21
C ALA A 178 -6.63 -23.02 7.92
N LYS A 179 -7.81 -22.68 8.42
CA LYS A 179 -8.35 -21.30 8.39
C LYS A 179 -7.38 -20.36 9.09
N GLY A 180 -7.07 -19.21 8.47
CA GLY A 180 -6.11 -18.25 8.98
C GLY A 180 -4.64 -18.68 8.85
N GLY A 181 -4.37 -19.82 8.22
CA GLY A 181 -3.02 -20.33 7.98
C GLY A 181 -2.32 -19.62 6.82
N LYS A 182 -1.00 -19.82 6.74
CA LYS A 182 -0.15 -19.41 5.62
C LYS A 182 0.31 -20.67 4.90
N VAL A 183 0.05 -20.75 3.60
CA VAL A 183 0.37 -21.92 2.77
C VAL A 183 1.30 -21.51 1.64
N GLY A 184 2.36 -22.29 1.41
CA GLY A 184 3.30 -22.10 0.32
C GLY A 184 3.08 -23.15 -0.77
N LEU A 185 2.94 -22.71 -2.02
CA LEU A 185 2.89 -23.56 -3.21
C LEU A 185 4.23 -23.48 -3.94
N PHE A 186 5.02 -24.53 -3.88
CA PHE A 186 6.33 -24.62 -4.50
C PHE A 186 6.30 -25.55 -5.71
N GLY A 187 6.99 -25.16 -6.77
CA GLY A 187 7.11 -25.99 -7.98
C GLY A 187 7.85 -25.25 -9.09
N GLY A 188 8.37 -26.00 -10.05
CA GLY A 188 8.99 -25.47 -11.26
C GLY A 188 8.03 -24.69 -12.16
N ALA A 189 8.53 -24.21 -13.29
CA ALA A 189 7.68 -23.57 -14.30
C ALA A 189 6.74 -24.61 -14.95
N GLY A 190 5.50 -24.20 -15.26
CA GLY A 190 4.52 -25.02 -15.99
C GLY A 190 3.88 -26.16 -15.20
N VAL A 191 4.04 -26.23 -13.88
CA VAL A 191 3.44 -27.31 -13.04
C VAL A 191 2.02 -26.99 -12.56
N GLY A 192 1.41 -25.91 -13.02
CA GLY A 192 0.01 -25.57 -12.72
C GLY A 192 -0.21 -24.77 -11.43
N LYS A 193 0.81 -24.13 -10.85
CA LYS A 193 0.64 -23.29 -9.64
C LYS A 193 -0.43 -22.20 -9.81
N THR A 194 -0.36 -21.47 -10.91
CA THR A 194 -1.32 -20.38 -11.20
C THR A 194 -2.73 -20.92 -11.37
N VAL A 195 -2.90 -22.06 -12.05
CA VAL A 195 -4.21 -22.72 -12.21
C VAL A 195 -4.79 -23.13 -10.87
N LEU A 196 -3.94 -23.64 -9.96
CA LEU A 196 -4.37 -24.00 -8.60
C LEU A 196 -4.82 -22.76 -7.81
N ILE A 197 -4.11 -21.64 -7.95
CA ILE A 197 -4.48 -20.38 -7.31
C ILE A 197 -5.81 -19.84 -7.87
N GLN A 198 -6.00 -19.88 -9.18
CA GLN A 198 -7.24 -19.49 -9.84
C GLN A 198 -8.43 -20.30 -9.31
N GLU A 199 -8.28 -21.62 -9.21
CA GLU A 199 -9.32 -22.49 -8.67
C GLU A 199 -9.62 -22.21 -7.20
N LEU A 200 -8.59 -21.92 -6.38
CA LEU A 200 -8.78 -21.52 -4.99
C LEU A 200 -9.55 -20.21 -4.87
N ILE A 201 -9.23 -19.19 -5.69
CA ILE A 201 -9.93 -17.90 -5.72
C ILE A 201 -11.39 -18.12 -6.13
N HIS A 202 -11.63 -18.91 -7.18
CA HIS A 202 -12.97 -19.22 -7.67
C HIS A 202 -13.83 -19.90 -6.59
N ASN A 203 -13.30 -20.93 -5.95
CA ASN A 203 -14.00 -21.69 -4.93
C ASN A 203 -14.26 -20.86 -3.67
N LEU A 204 -13.30 -20.00 -3.28
CA LEU A 204 -13.49 -19.06 -2.18
C LEU A 204 -14.67 -18.12 -2.42
N ALA A 205 -14.74 -17.53 -3.60
CA ALA A 205 -15.82 -16.61 -3.95
C ALA A 205 -17.17 -17.33 -4.04
N LYS A 206 -17.22 -18.51 -4.65
CA LYS A 206 -18.46 -19.22 -4.95
C LYS A 206 -19.04 -19.96 -3.73
N GLU A 207 -18.22 -20.66 -2.98
CA GLU A 207 -18.69 -21.53 -1.91
C GLU A 207 -18.64 -20.86 -0.52
N HIS A 208 -17.70 -19.93 -0.31
CA HIS A 208 -17.54 -19.26 0.98
C HIS A 208 -17.99 -17.81 0.98
N GLY A 209 -18.37 -17.23 -0.18
CA GLY A 209 -18.77 -15.83 -0.29
C GLY A 209 -17.66 -14.86 0.15
N GLY A 210 -16.40 -15.30 0.11
CA GLY A 210 -15.24 -14.55 0.54
C GLY A 210 -14.74 -13.57 -0.50
N LEU A 211 -13.87 -12.67 -0.07
CA LEU A 211 -13.12 -11.77 -0.93
C LEU A 211 -11.69 -12.27 -1.07
N SER A 212 -11.13 -12.17 -2.25
CA SER A 212 -9.75 -12.51 -2.53
C SER A 212 -8.97 -11.29 -3.02
N ALA A 213 -7.71 -11.19 -2.63
CA ALA A 213 -6.77 -10.22 -3.17
C ALA A 213 -5.57 -10.97 -3.75
N PHE A 214 -5.24 -10.71 -4.99
CA PHE A 214 -4.06 -11.26 -5.65
C PHE A 214 -2.99 -10.18 -5.75
N CYS A 215 -1.78 -10.49 -5.26
CA CYS A 215 -0.63 -9.61 -5.32
C CYS A 215 0.45 -10.25 -6.21
N GLY A 216 0.65 -9.71 -7.41
CA GLY A 216 1.69 -10.16 -8.33
C GLY A 216 3.03 -9.51 -8.01
N VAL A 217 4.05 -10.32 -7.69
CA VAL A 217 5.42 -9.86 -7.47
C VAL A 217 6.34 -10.67 -8.37
N GLY A 218 6.85 -10.06 -9.46
CA GLY A 218 7.68 -10.74 -10.45
C GLY A 218 6.93 -11.77 -11.30
N GLU A 219 5.60 -11.71 -11.32
CA GLU A 219 4.75 -12.58 -12.14
C GLU A 219 4.57 -12.02 -13.56
N ARG A 220 4.10 -12.87 -14.47
CA ARG A 220 3.83 -12.47 -15.85
C ARG A 220 2.55 -11.64 -15.93
N SER A 221 2.59 -10.51 -16.61
CA SER A 221 1.41 -9.63 -16.81
C SER A 221 0.21 -10.38 -17.40
N ARG A 222 0.45 -11.35 -18.29
CA ARG A 222 -0.61 -12.18 -18.88
C ARG A 222 -1.35 -12.99 -17.82
N GLU A 223 -0.64 -13.58 -16.85
CA GLU A 223 -1.26 -14.37 -15.78
C GLU A 223 -2.12 -13.49 -14.87
N GLY A 224 -1.68 -12.24 -14.61
CA GLY A 224 -2.49 -11.24 -13.91
C GLY A 224 -3.76 -10.88 -14.67
N ASN A 225 -3.67 -10.70 -15.98
CA ASN A 225 -4.83 -10.40 -16.82
C ASN A 225 -5.82 -11.58 -16.88
N ASP A 226 -5.32 -12.84 -16.96
CA ASP A 226 -6.15 -14.05 -16.93
C ASP A 226 -6.89 -14.22 -15.59
N LEU A 227 -6.40 -13.61 -14.51
CA LEU A 227 -7.07 -13.60 -13.20
C LEU A 227 -8.17 -12.53 -13.08
N TRP A 228 -8.07 -11.46 -13.87
CA TRP A 228 -9.02 -10.35 -13.86
C TRP A 228 -10.21 -10.59 -14.78
N LEU A 229 -10.02 -11.26 -15.93
CA LEU A 229 -11.06 -11.64 -16.90
C LEU A 229 -11.89 -12.83 -16.41
#